data_380c333631e31abce682d79b9f0531a8
#
_entry.id   380c333631e31abce682d79b9f0531a8
#
_cell.length_a   1.000
_cell.length_b   1.000
_cell.length_c   1.000
_cell.angle_alpha   90.00
_cell.angle_beta   90.00
_cell.angle_gamma   90.00
#
_symmetry.space_group_name_H-M   'P 1'
#
loop_
_entity.id
_entity.type
_entity.pdbx_description
1 polymer ?
#
loop_
_entity_poly.entity_id
_entity_poly.type
_entity_poly.pdbx_seq_one_letter_code
_entity_poly.pdbx_strand_id
1 'polypeptide(L)'
;MQSAKRRAWMTRFLLLVTTPPVYAWASPAALKYPEVKPRPLIFPQDFGAHPEYRTEWWYMTGWLGQGAEAMGFQVTFFRSRTLHPDDNPSRFAPRQLMFAHAALAFPAEGQLRHAEIAGRAGPAGASFDTADTALHLSGWSLRRTADDHYKVFIPADNFTLELEASTAQAPVLRGENGYSLKGPSPELASYYYSRPQLKVLAQLVLKSPQGKTRRADQHLSLSGSAWFDHEWSSSLLMPGAVGWDWIGINLLDGSSLMAFRMRDAAGQTLFSEWDWRDAQGRLLEPDQNVSWEPVGQWQSSKSMATYPESFTLRAPGRAWTLQPLMKDQEVDARASTGGFYYEGAVELKENGKTIGRGYLELTGYGAPLAL
;
A
#
# COMPACT_ATOMS: atom_id res chain seq x y z
N MET A 1 -40.92 -81.92 47.77
CA MET A 1 -41.51 -81.09 48.83
C MET A 1 -41.18 -79.62 48.50
N GLN A 2 -42.24 -78.92 48.23
CA GLN A 2 -42.48 -77.46 48.18
C GLN A 2 -41.43 -76.52 47.60
N SER A 3 -41.70 -76.08 46.35
CA SER A 3 -41.13 -74.94 45.65
C SER A 3 -41.83 -73.62 46.05
N ALA A 4 -41.03 -72.64 46.36
CA ALA A 4 -41.58 -71.27 46.55
C ALA A 4 -41.29 -70.41 45.32
N LYS A 5 -42.34 -70.03 44.63
CA LYS A 5 -42.29 -69.10 43.50
C LYS A 5 -42.11 -67.66 44.00
N ARG A 6 -40.99 -66.99 43.67
CA ARG A 6 -40.89 -65.55 43.86
C ARG A 6 -41.35 -64.84 42.54
N ARG A 7 -42.36 -64.02 42.66
CA ARG A 7 -42.79 -63.08 41.62
C ARG A 7 -41.92 -61.85 41.66
N ALA A 8 -41.19 -61.58 40.55
CA ALA A 8 -40.51 -60.33 40.38
C ALA A 8 -41.42 -59.29 39.71
N TRP A 9 -41.62 -58.18 40.41
CA TRP A 9 -42.28 -57.00 39.87
C TRP A 9 -41.24 -56.19 39.07
N MET A 10 -41.37 -56.08 37.71
CA MET A 10 -40.64 -55.15 36.86
C MET A 10 -41.35 -53.81 36.86
N THR A 11 -40.83 -52.85 37.59
CA THR A 11 -41.22 -51.43 37.47
C THR A 11 -40.49 -50.83 36.27
N ARG A 12 -41.24 -50.53 35.21
CA ARG A 12 -40.69 -49.81 34.07
C ARG A 12 -40.58 -48.33 34.42
N PHE A 13 -39.37 -47.83 34.62
CA PHE A 13 -39.11 -46.40 34.64
C PHE A 13 -39.06 -45.90 33.19
N LEU A 14 -40.02 -45.04 32.81
CA LEU A 14 -39.97 -44.26 31.57
C LEU A 14 -39.05 -43.07 31.81
N LEU A 15 -37.82 -43.11 31.33
CA LEU A 15 -36.96 -41.92 31.26
C LEU A 15 -37.46 -41.03 30.13
N LEU A 16 -38.13 -39.91 30.48
CA LEU A 16 -38.38 -38.79 29.59
C LEU A 16 -37.02 -38.07 29.35
N VAL A 17 -36.36 -38.36 28.20
CA VAL A 17 -35.24 -37.59 27.75
C VAL A 17 -35.79 -36.29 27.13
N THR A 18 -35.79 -35.21 27.91
CA THR A 18 -36.05 -33.85 27.40
C THR A 18 -34.75 -33.39 26.72
N THR A 19 -34.70 -33.45 25.40
CA THR A 19 -33.64 -32.79 24.64
C THR A 19 -33.79 -31.28 24.81
N PRO A 20 -32.78 -30.55 25.29
CA PRO A 20 -32.84 -29.10 25.31
C PRO A 20 -32.95 -28.55 23.87
N PRO A 21 -33.69 -27.47 23.66
CA PRO A 21 -33.76 -26.86 22.33
C PRO A 21 -32.35 -26.45 21.91
N VAL A 22 -31.87 -27.03 20.82
CA VAL A 22 -30.67 -26.59 20.16
C VAL A 22 -31.01 -25.23 19.56
N TYR A 23 -30.63 -24.15 20.21
CA TYR A 23 -30.64 -22.83 19.60
C TYR A 23 -29.61 -22.87 18.46
N ALA A 24 -30.11 -23.02 17.24
CA ALA A 24 -29.31 -22.77 16.07
C ALA A 24 -28.90 -21.29 16.11
N TRP A 25 -27.70 -21.01 16.53
CA TRP A 25 -27.10 -19.69 16.36
C TRP A 25 -27.01 -19.48 14.86
N ALA A 26 -27.88 -18.60 14.33
CA ALA A 26 -27.74 -18.15 12.96
C ALA A 26 -26.32 -17.60 12.82
N SER A 27 -25.52 -18.23 11.96
CA SER A 27 -24.22 -17.67 11.64
C SER A 27 -24.44 -16.23 11.15
N PRO A 28 -23.77 -15.24 11.73
CA PRO A 28 -23.90 -13.87 11.26
C PRO A 28 -23.64 -13.84 9.77
N ALA A 29 -24.50 -13.16 9.00
CA ALA A 29 -24.30 -13.00 7.57
C ALA A 29 -22.88 -12.47 7.35
N ALA A 30 -22.10 -13.14 6.51
CA ALA A 30 -20.74 -12.71 6.21
C ALA A 30 -20.78 -11.27 5.69
N LEU A 31 -19.97 -10.41 6.26
CA LEU A 31 -19.86 -9.02 5.83
C LEU A 31 -19.49 -9.00 4.35
N LYS A 32 -20.31 -8.34 3.53
CA LYS A 32 -20.02 -8.10 2.13
C LYS A 32 -19.46 -6.69 1.98
N TYR A 33 -18.30 -6.59 1.37
CA TYR A 33 -17.75 -5.30 0.99
C TYR A 33 -18.48 -4.76 -0.25
N PRO A 34 -18.65 -3.44 -0.39
CA PRO A 34 -19.24 -2.86 -1.60
C PRO A 34 -18.35 -3.12 -2.81
N GLU A 35 -18.98 -3.34 -3.95
CA GLU A 35 -18.29 -3.39 -5.24
C GLU A 35 -17.89 -1.96 -5.66
N VAL A 36 -16.73 -1.86 -6.33
CA VAL A 36 -16.33 -0.62 -7.00
C VAL A 36 -17.12 -0.52 -8.31
N LYS A 37 -17.87 0.57 -8.48
CA LYS A 37 -18.70 0.82 -9.68
C LYS A 37 -18.31 2.13 -10.34
N PRO A 38 -18.44 2.26 -11.66
CA PRO A 38 -18.16 3.52 -12.33
C PRO A 38 -18.94 4.68 -11.70
N ARG A 39 -18.22 5.66 -11.16
CA ARG A 39 -18.73 6.94 -10.68
C ARG A 39 -17.62 8.01 -10.77
N PRO A 40 -17.96 9.28 -10.91
CA PRO A 40 -16.98 10.34 -10.76
C PRO A 40 -16.47 10.40 -9.31
N LEU A 41 -15.20 10.74 -9.13
CA LEU A 41 -14.69 11.16 -7.83
C LEU A 41 -15.13 12.59 -7.53
N ILE A 42 -15.48 12.85 -6.27
CA ILE A 42 -16.03 14.13 -5.80
C ILE A 42 -15.06 14.71 -4.76
N PHE A 43 -14.38 15.79 -5.11
CA PHE A 43 -13.51 16.49 -4.18
C PHE A 43 -14.23 17.68 -3.50
N PRO A 44 -13.96 17.94 -2.20
CA PRO A 44 -12.91 17.36 -1.36
C PRO A 44 -13.24 16.00 -0.73
N GLN A 45 -14.47 15.49 -0.81
CA GLN A 45 -14.91 14.30 -0.10
C GLN A 45 -14.02 13.07 -0.37
N ASP A 46 -13.67 12.80 -1.63
CA ASP A 46 -12.84 11.65 -2.01
C ASP A 46 -11.33 11.87 -1.71
N PHE A 47 -10.94 12.95 -1.02
CA PHE A 47 -9.66 13.01 -0.32
C PHE A 47 -9.68 12.27 1.03
N GLY A 48 -10.86 12.08 1.62
CA GLY A 48 -11.07 11.37 2.88
C GLY A 48 -11.02 9.85 2.74
N ALA A 49 -11.18 9.16 3.86
CA ALA A 49 -11.21 7.70 3.91
C ALA A 49 -12.57 7.12 3.53
N HIS A 50 -12.55 5.91 2.98
CA HIS A 50 -13.71 5.15 2.51
C HIS A 50 -13.87 3.84 3.31
N PRO A 51 -14.25 3.90 4.59
CA PRO A 51 -14.17 2.78 5.53
C PRO A 51 -15.10 1.60 5.20
N GLU A 52 -16.05 1.75 4.28
CA GLU A 52 -16.92 0.68 3.81
C GLU A 52 -16.21 -0.30 2.87
N TYR A 53 -15.17 0.16 2.13
CA TYR A 53 -14.37 -0.69 1.25
C TYR A 53 -13.37 -1.53 2.06
N ARG A 54 -12.96 -2.67 1.49
CA ARG A 54 -12.09 -3.64 2.16
C ARG A 54 -10.70 -3.08 2.45
N THR A 55 -10.08 -2.42 1.47
CA THR A 55 -8.70 -1.93 1.56
C THR A 55 -8.58 -0.53 0.97
N GLU A 56 -7.66 0.25 1.51
CA GLU A 56 -7.39 1.62 1.10
C GLU A 56 -5.97 1.99 1.49
N TRP A 57 -5.27 2.76 0.66
CA TRP A 57 -3.95 3.28 0.98
C TRP A 57 -3.73 4.68 0.48
N TRP A 58 -2.90 5.39 1.21
CA TRP A 58 -2.33 6.69 0.90
C TRP A 58 -0.83 6.49 0.81
N TYR A 59 -0.29 6.58 -0.37
CA TYR A 59 1.08 6.22 -0.70
C TYR A 59 1.83 7.46 -1.20
N MET A 60 2.88 7.88 -0.48
CA MET A 60 3.72 9.00 -0.88
C MET A 60 5.16 8.54 -1.02
N THR A 61 5.71 8.72 -2.21
CA THR A 61 7.10 8.38 -2.51
C THR A 61 7.78 9.52 -3.22
N GLY A 62 9.10 9.60 -3.09
CA GLY A 62 9.83 10.69 -3.74
C GLY A 62 11.31 10.68 -3.52
N TRP A 63 11.92 11.74 -3.99
CA TRP A 63 13.35 11.99 -3.89
C TRP A 63 13.60 13.27 -3.13
N LEU A 64 14.60 13.25 -2.24
CA LEU A 64 15.13 14.38 -1.49
C LEU A 64 16.58 14.58 -1.82
N GLY A 65 17.05 15.84 -1.84
CA GLY A 65 18.42 16.19 -2.15
C GLY A 65 18.80 15.97 -3.60
N GLN A 66 20.08 16.20 -3.90
CA GLN A 66 20.66 16.09 -5.24
C GLN A 66 22.07 15.51 -5.18
N GLY A 67 22.55 14.99 -6.31
CA GLY A 67 23.91 14.47 -6.44
C GLY A 67 24.20 13.34 -5.46
N ALA A 68 25.31 13.43 -4.73
CA ALA A 68 25.72 12.40 -3.76
C ALA A 68 24.84 12.36 -2.49
N GLU A 69 24.07 13.41 -2.23
CA GLU A 69 23.15 13.50 -1.08
C GLU A 69 21.72 13.07 -1.46
N ALA A 70 21.51 12.67 -2.72
CA ALA A 70 20.19 12.22 -3.16
C ALA A 70 19.77 10.97 -2.40
N MET A 71 18.54 10.99 -1.91
CA MET A 71 17.90 9.86 -1.21
C MET A 71 16.47 9.68 -1.68
N GLY A 72 16.00 8.46 -1.61
CA GLY A 72 14.59 8.12 -1.78
C GLY A 72 13.85 8.12 -0.45
N PHE A 73 12.56 8.40 -0.47
CA PHE A 73 11.69 8.20 0.67
C PHE A 73 10.35 7.58 0.25
N GLN A 74 9.79 6.81 1.14
CA GLN A 74 8.44 6.23 1.03
C GLN A 74 7.73 6.43 2.36
N VAL A 75 6.44 6.82 2.31
CA VAL A 75 5.52 6.83 3.44
C VAL A 75 4.18 6.31 2.94
N THR A 76 3.70 5.23 3.53
CA THR A 76 2.40 4.67 3.20
C THR A 76 1.57 4.46 4.45
N PHE A 77 0.32 4.89 4.40
CA PHE A 77 -0.70 4.51 5.34
C PHE A 77 -1.69 3.59 4.63
N PHE A 78 -2.03 2.50 5.30
CA PHE A 78 -3.00 1.53 4.84
C PHE A 78 -4.15 1.45 5.83
N ARG A 79 -5.35 1.23 5.31
CA ARG A 79 -6.53 0.89 6.08
C ARG A 79 -7.11 -0.42 5.54
N SER A 80 -7.51 -1.30 6.44
CA SER A 80 -8.19 -2.54 6.10
C SER A 80 -9.44 -2.72 6.96
N ARG A 81 -10.57 -2.92 6.31
CA ARG A 81 -11.81 -3.31 6.97
C ARG A 81 -11.81 -4.82 7.20
N THR A 82 -11.96 -5.21 8.45
CA THR A 82 -12.03 -6.62 8.83
C THR A 82 -13.44 -7.20 8.57
N LEU A 83 -13.59 -8.50 8.80
CA LEU A 83 -14.88 -9.20 8.72
C LEU A 83 -15.77 -9.01 9.97
N HIS A 84 -15.34 -8.21 10.95
CA HIS A 84 -16.18 -7.90 12.10
C HIS A 84 -17.37 -7.01 11.68
N PRO A 85 -18.62 -7.42 11.93
CA PRO A 85 -19.78 -6.64 11.57
C PRO A 85 -19.89 -5.36 12.41
N ASP A 86 -20.58 -4.35 11.89
CA ASP A 86 -20.70 -3.04 12.54
C ASP A 86 -21.53 -3.10 13.83
N ASP A 87 -22.43 -4.05 13.94
CA ASP A 87 -23.28 -4.33 15.12
C ASP A 87 -22.60 -5.25 16.16
N ASN A 88 -21.34 -5.60 15.97
CA ASN A 88 -20.60 -6.39 16.95
C ASN A 88 -20.63 -5.69 18.32
N PRO A 89 -21.15 -6.34 19.38
CA PRO A 89 -21.32 -5.71 20.70
C PRO A 89 -20.00 -5.38 21.39
N SER A 90 -18.90 -5.99 20.96
CA SER A 90 -17.59 -5.72 21.54
C SER A 90 -17.03 -4.38 21.04
N ARG A 91 -16.82 -3.45 21.96
CA ARG A 91 -16.07 -2.21 21.68
C ARG A 91 -14.61 -2.45 21.29
N PHE A 92 -14.10 -3.66 21.52
CA PHE A 92 -12.74 -4.06 21.18
C PHE A 92 -12.65 -4.80 19.84
N ALA A 93 -13.78 -5.06 19.17
CA ALA A 93 -13.76 -5.66 17.84
C ALA A 93 -12.97 -4.76 16.88
N PRO A 94 -11.89 -5.27 16.24
CA PRO A 94 -11.05 -4.45 15.35
C PRO A 94 -11.72 -4.32 13.98
N ARG A 95 -12.77 -3.51 13.88
CA ARG A 95 -13.52 -3.32 12.62
C ARG A 95 -12.64 -2.71 11.52
N GLN A 96 -11.75 -1.82 11.90
CA GLN A 96 -10.80 -1.16 11.01
C GLN A 96 -9.39 -1.32 11.59
N LEU A 97 -8.47 -1.75 10.76
CA LEU A 97 -7.04 -1.81 11.04
C LEU A 97 -6.34 -0.74 10.23
N MET A 98 -5.32 -0.14 10.80
CA MET A 98 -4.41 0.75 10.10
C MET A 98 -2.98 0.25 10.25
N PHE A 99 -2.23 0.40 9.18
CA PHE A 99 -0.80 0.13 9.12
C PHE A 99 -0.12 1.36 8.54
N ALA A 100 1.12 1.58 8.92
CA ALA A 100 1.92 2.61 8.26
C ALA A 100 3.36 2.13 8.14
N HIS A 101 3.94 2.38 6.98
CA HIS A 101 5.34 2.10 6.65
C HIS A 101 6.03 3.39 6.28
N ALA A 102 7.29 3.51 6.65
CA ALA A 102 8.15 4.59 6.20
C ALA A 102 9.56 4.08 5.95
N ALA A 103 10.16 4.47 4.83
CA ALA A 103 11.49 4.05 4.46
C ALA A 103 12.28 5.22 3.86
N LEU A 104 13.59 5.19 4.09
CA LEU A 104 14.57 6.09 3.50
C LEU A 104 15.63 5.26 2.77
N ALA A 105 15.78 5.48 1.47
CA ALA A 105 16.81 4.88 0.64
C ALA A 105 17.99 5.85 0.56
N PHE A 106 19.03 5.59 1.36
CA PHE A 106 20.22 6.43 1.41
C PHE A 106 21.44 5.64 0.90
N PRO A 107 21.95 5.93 -0.31
CA PRO A 107 23.02 5.14 -0.93
C PRO A 107 24.29 5.00 -0.11
N ALA A 108 24.61 6.03 0.68
CA ALA A 108 25.80 5.99 1.55
C ALA A 108 25.69 4.92 2.65
N GLU A 109 24.48 4.46 3.01
CA GLU A 109 24.26 3.38 3.98
C GLU A 109 24.12 2.01 3.30
N GLY A 110 23.82 1.97 2.01
CA GLY A 110 23.68 0.77 1.21
C GLY A 110 22.47 -0.11 1.54
N GLN A 111 21.60 0.35 2.44
CA GLN A 111 20.40 -0.34 2.89
C GLN A 111 19.31 0.67 3.31
N LEU A 112 18.06 0.25 3.33
CA LEU A 112 16.97 1.08 3.81
C LEU A 112 17.06 1.32 5.32
N ARG A 113 16.80 2.56 5.74
CA ARG A 113 16.21 2.83 7.06
C ARG A 113 14.72 2.66 6.94
N HIS A 114 14.15 1.75 7.68
CA HIS A 114 12.76 1.39 7.60
C HIS A 114 12.12 1.35 8.98
N ALA A 115 10.84 1.69 9.05
CA ALA A 115 10.01 1.53 10.22
C ALA A 115 8.57 1.19 9.79
N GLU A 116 7.88 0.41 10.63
CA GLU A 116 6.49 0.04 10.45
C GLU A 116 5.73 0.10 11.76
N ILE A 117 4.45 0.43 11.70
CA ILE A 117 3.54 0.41 12.83
C ILE A 117 2.17 -0.11 12.41
N ALA A 118 1.45 -0.70 13.36
CA ALA A 118 0.11 -1.22 13.16
C ALA A 118 -0.79 -0.86 14.35
N GLY A 119 -2.07 -0.65 14.08
CA GLY A 119 -3.03 -0.33 15.11
C GLY A 119 -4.47 -0.53 14.69
N ARG A 120 -5.36 -0.56 15.69
CA ARG A 120 -6.80 -0.55 15.46
C ARG A 120 -7.30 0.89 15.42
N ALA A 121 -8.19 1.20 14.48
CA ALA A 121 -8.89 2.47 14.52
C ALA A 121 -9.83 2.53 15.74
N GLY A 122 -9.78 3.66 16.43
CA GLY A 122 -10.57 3.89 17.63
C GLY A 122 -9.96 4.97 18.54
N PRO A 123 -10.62 5.29 19.67
CA PRO A 123 -10.30 6.48 20.47
C PRO A 123 -8.87 6.55 21.01
N ALA A 124 -8.15 5.44 21.12
CA ALA A 124 -6.82 5.38 21.73
C ALA A 124 -5.70 4.89 20.79
N GLY A 125 -5.95 4.78 19.48
CA GLY A 125 -4.96 4.17 18.58
C GLY A 125 -4.80 4.92 17.28
N ALA A 126 -5.47 4.41 16.24
CA ALA A 126 -5.45 5.00 14.92
C ALA A 126 -6.74 5.75 14.64
N SER A 127 -6.66 6.79 13.82
CA SER A 127 -7.82 7.53 13.32
C SER A 127 -7.62 7.96 11.88
N PHE A 128 -8.73 8.11 11.18
CA PHE A 128 -8.83 8.67 9.84
C PHE A 128 -10.07 9.55 9.74
N ASP A 129 -10.03 10.54 8.85
CA ASP A 129 -11.18 11.38 8.54
C ASP A 129 -11.80 10.93 7.21
N THR A 130 -13.13 10.99 7.09
CA THR A 130 -13.86 10.66 5.86
C THR A 130 -14.17 11.88 4.99
N ALA A 131 -13.89 13.09 5.46
CA ALA A 131 -14.11 14.32 4.71
C ALA A 131 -12.87 14.83 3.98
N ASP A 132 -11.67 14.51 4.49
CA ASP A 132 -10.39 14.91 3.90
C ASP A 132 -9.28 13.96 4.35
N THR A 133 -8.11 14.02 3.72
CA THR A 133 -6.95 13.23 4.15
C THR A 133 -6.49 13.72 5.53
N ALA A 134 -6.79 12.96 6.57
CA ALA A 134 -6.29 13.18 7.92
C ALA A 134 -6.14 11.84 8.63
N LEU A 135 -4.92 11.33 8.65
CA LEU A 135 -4.55 10.02 9.16
C LEU A 135 -3.63 10.18 10.36
N HIS A 136 -3.90 9.42 11.39
CA HIS A 136 -3.05 9.37 12.59
C HIS A 136 -2.92 7.92 13.06
N LEU A 137 -1.70 7.51 13.40
CA LEU A 137 -1.39 6.20 13.95
C LEU A 137 -0.18 6.32 14.90
N SER A 138 -0.40 6.17 16.21
CA SER A 138 0.67 6.13 17.23
C SER A 138 1.73 7.23 17.10
N GLY A 139 1.30 8.48 16.82
CA GLY A 139 2.19 9.63 16.64
C GLY A 139 2.63 9.88 15.19
N TRP A 140 2.47 8.92 14.28
CA TRP A 140 2.64 9.14 12.84
C TRP A 140 1.41 9.82 12.27
N SER A 141 1.61 10.71 11.31
CA SER A 141 0.48 11.40 10.68
C SER A 141 0.74 11.74 9.22
N LEU A 142 -0.34 11.73 8.45
CA LEU A 142 -0.42 12.29 7.11
C LEU A 142 -1.72 13.09 7.02
N ARG A 143 -1.65 14.36 6.68
CA ARG A 143 -2.83 15.19 6.54
C ARG A 143 -2.72 16.14 5.37
N ARG A 144 -3.84 16.40 4.70
CA ARG A 144 -4.00 17.48 3.75
C ARG A 144 -4.49 18.74 4.49
N THR A 145 -4.02 19.90 4.10
CA THR A 145 -4.40 21.19 4.67
C THR A 145 -5.38 21.93 3.75
N ALA A 146 -6.05 22.94 4.25
CA ALA A 146 -7.04 23.71 3.50
C ALA A 146 -6.46 24.41 2.26
N ASP A 147 -5.17 24.69 2.25
CA ASP A 147 -4.39 25.25 1.14
C ASP A 147 -3.78 24.18 0.21
N ASP A 148 -4.31 22.95 0.28
CA ASP A 148 -3.96 21.81 -0.58
C ASP A 148 -2.50 21.34 -0.45
N HIS A 149 -1.89 21.48 0.73
CA HIS A 149 -0.60 20.90 1.05
C HIS A 149 -0.77 19.60 1.84
N TYR A 150 0.10 18.65 1.61
CA TYR A 150 0.21 17.44 2.42
C TYR A 150 1.31 17.63 3.46
N LYS A 151 1.00 17.37 4.72
CA LYS A 151 1.98 17.37 5.83
C LYS A 151 2.10 15.97 6.40
N VAL A 152 3.34 15.50 6.52
CA VAL A 152 3.69 14.17 7.04
C VAL A 152 4.61 14.35 8.24
N PHE A 153 4.35 13.57 9.28
CA PHE A 153 5.22 13.47 10.45
C PHE A 153 5.42 12.02 10.85
N ILE A 154 6.66 11.55 10.80
CA ILE A 154 7.05 10.16 11.08
C ILE A 154 8.18 10.15 12.12
N PRO A 155 7.87 10.02 13.42
CA PRO A 155 8.86 9.89 14.48
C PRO A 155 9.29 8.44 14.69
N ALA A 156 9.95 7.84 13.70
CA ALA A 156 10.46 6.47 13.81
C ALA A 156 11.65 6.37 14.78
N ASP A 157 12.02 5.16 15.18
CA ASP A 157 13.10 4.93 16.15
C ASP A 157 14.48 5.31 15.60
N ASN A 158 14.71 5.09 14.29
CA ASN A 158 16.00 5.29 13.62
C ASN A 158 16.05 6.56 12.76
N PHE A 159 14.93 7.29 12.59
CA PHE A 159 14.86 8.60 11.96
C PHE A 159 13.60 9.37 12.43
N THR A 160 13.58 10.67 12.18
CA THR A 160 12.36 11.47 12.21
C THR A 160 12.26 12.18 10.87
N LEU A 161 11.12 12.06 10.20
CA LEU A 161 10.83 12.72 8.93
C LEU A 161 9.63 13.65 9.11
N GLU A 162 9.84 14.93 8.88
CA GLU A 162 8.78 15.91 8.67
C GLU A 162 8.86 16.38 7.22
N LEU A 163 7.75 16.35 6.51
CA LEU A 163 7.70 16.91 5.16
C LEU A 163 6.41 17.64 4.89
N GLU A 164 6.52 18.65 4.04
CA GLU A 164 5.43 19.37 3.44
C GLU A 164 5.55 19.22 1.91
N ALA A 165 4.45 18.78 1.29
CA ALA A 165 4.40 18.53 -0.15
C ALA A 165 3.22 19.26 -0.78
N SER A 166 3.44 19.92 -1.92
CA SER A 166 2.41 20.71 -2.61
C SER A 166 2.58 20.63 -4.13
N THR A 167 1.47 20.80 -4.84
CA THR A 167 1.47 20.92 -6.31
C THR A 167 0.36 21.86 -6.74
N ALA A 168 0.56 22.55 -7.86
CA ALA A 168 -0.48 23.34 -8.50
C ALA A 168 -1.38 22.51 -9.45
N GLN A 169 -1.04 21.24 -9.67
CA GLN A 169 -1.80 20.36 -10.54
C GLN A 169 -3.01 19.81 -9.80
N ALA A 170 -4.15 19.70 -10.50
CA ALA A 170 -5.31 18.97 -10.00
C ALA A 170 -5.00 17.47 -9.84
N PRO A 171 -5.77 16.74 -9.01
CA PRO A 171 -5.65 15.29 -8.94
C PRO A 171 -5.79 14.65 -10.32
N VAL A 172 -4.88 13.73 -10.63
CA VAL A 172 -4.91 12.92 -11.85
C VAL A 172 -5.77 11.70 -11.60
N LEU A 173 -6.94 11.65 -12.22
CA LEU A 173 -7.87 10.52 -12.09
C LEU A 173 -7.36 9.35 -12.94
N ARG A 174 -7.18 8.19 -12.34
CA ARG A 174 -6.69 6.98 -13.01
C ARG A 174 -7.84 6.23 -13.68
N GLY A 175 -7.55 5.51 -14.76
CA GLY A 175 -8.57 4.82 -15.54
C GLY A 175 -9.62 5.79 -16.10
N GLU A 176 -10.88 5.40 -16.02
CA GLU A 176 -12.01 6.23 -16.47
C GLU A 176 -12.53 7.09 -15.31
N ASN A 177 -12.07 8.36 -15.26
CA ASN A 177 -12.48 9.34 -14.23
C ASN A 177 -12.30 8.86 -12.79
N GLY A 178 -11.23 8.10 -12.53
CA GLY A 178 -10.92 7.56 -11.20
C GLY A 178 -11.43 6.13 -10.98
N TYR A 179 -12.19 5.56 -11.92
CA TYR A 179 -12.51 4.13 -11.92
C TYR A 179 -11.43 3.39 -12.69
N SER A 180 -10.53 2.72 -11.98
CA SER A 180 -9.34 2.06 -12.50
C SER A 180 -9.52 0.54 -12.50
N LEU A 181 -9.56 -0.08 -13.67
CA LEU A 181 -9.59 -1.54 -13.79
C LEU A 181 -8.26 -2.15 -13.37
N LYS A 182 -8.32 -3.29 -12.70
CA LYS A 182 -7.16 -4.10 -12.28
C LYS A 182 -7.15 -5.47 -12.94
N GLY A 183 -7.90 -5.61 -14.01
CA GLY A 183 -8.05 -6.85 -14.76
C GLY A 183 -9.17 -6.76 -15.78
N PRO A 184 -9.47 -7.86 -16.50
CA PRO A 184 -10.49 -7.88 -17.56
C PRO A 184 -11.94 -7.87 -17.02
N SER A 185 -12.12 -8.14 -15.72
CA SER A 185 -13.45 -8.15 -15.09
C SER A 185 -13.73 -6.81 -14.40
N PRO A 186 -14.93 -6.22 -14.56
CA PRO A 186 -15.32 -4.98 -13.89
C PRO A 186 -15.35 -5.09 -12.36
N GLU A 187 -15.38 -6.31 -11.81
CA GLU A 187 -15.29 -6.56 -10.37
C GLU A 187 -13.89 -6.30 -9.81
N LEU A 188 -12.88 -6.32 -10.69
CA LEU A 188 -11.49 -6.06 -10.37
C LEU A 188 -11.18 -4.60 -10.68
N ALA A 189 -11.64 -3.71 -9.80
CA ALA A 189 -11.46 -2.28 -9.97
C ALA A 189 -11.17 -1.60 -8.64
N SER A 190 -10.60 -0.42 -8.71
CA SER A 190 -10.42 0.51 -7.61
C SER A 190 -10.92 1.89 -7.96
N TYR A 191 -11.17 2.73 -6.96
CA TYR A 191 -11.14 4.17 -7.14
C TYR A 191 -9.72 4.64 -6.85
N TYR A 192 -9.18 5.44 -7.78
CA TYR A 192 -7.77 5.76 -7.75
C TYR A 192 -7.49 7.14 -8.34
N TYR A 193 -6.80 7.97 -7.58
CA TYR A 193 -6.21 9.20 -8.09
C TYR A 193 -4.76 9.36 -7.64
N SER A 194 -3.98 10.08 -8.43
CA SER A 194 -2.59 10.43 -8.14
C SER A 194 -2.38 11.93 -8.06
N ARG A 195 -1.37 12.34 -7.32
CA ARG A 195 -0.82 13.71 -7.29
C ARG A 195 0.65 13.63 -7.67
N PRO A 196 0.99 13.66 -8.96
CA PRO A 196 2.38 13.74 -9.40
C PRO A 196 2.95 15.15 -9.18
N GLN A 197 4.25 15.30 -9.38
CA GLN A 197 4.95 16.60 -9.40
C GLN A 197 4.78 17.41 -8.10
N LEU A 198 4.60 16.74 -6.95
CA LEU A 198 4.61 17.38 -5.65
C LEU A 198 6.01 17.96 -5.37
N LYS A 199 6.10 19.25 -5.07
CA LYS A 199 7.31 19.87 -4.52
C LYS A 199 7.38 19.56 -3.04
N VAL A 200 8.53 19.13 -2.55
CA VAL A 200 8.72 18.70 -1.18
C VAL A 200 9.74 19.57 -0.47
N LEU A 201 9.42 19.98 0.75
CA LEU A 201 10.35 20.49 1.76
C LEU A 201 10.35 19.50 2.92
N ALA A 202 11.53 19.05 3.33
CA ALA A 202 11.68 18.06 4.39
C ALA A 202 12.67 18.49 5.46
N GLN A 203 12.34 18.20 6.72
CA GLN A 203 13.25 18.18 7.86
C GLN A 203 13.46 16.73 8.25
N LEU A 204 14.69 16.27 8.19
CA LEU A 204 15.05 14.90 8.47
C LEU A 204 16.09 14.82 9.58
N VAL A 205 15.82 14.01 10.59
CA VAL A 205 16.79 13.66 11.63
C VAL A 205 17.16 12.18 11.46
N LEU A 206 18.39 11.92 11.05
CA LEU A 206 18.94 10.56 11.04
C LEU A 206 19.50 10.26 12.43
N LYS A 207 18.83 9.38 13.15
CA LYS A 207 19.23 9.00 14.52
C LYS A 207 20.39 8.01 14.46
N SER A 208 21.39 8.27 15.30
CA SER A 208 22.52 7.37 15.42
C SER A 208 22.13 6.09 16.17
N PRO A 209 22.66 4.92 15.77
CA PRO A 209 22.44 3.69 16.50
C PRO A 209 22.83 3.82 17.98
N GLN A 210 22.00 3.30 18.87
CA GLN A 210 22.33 3.27 20.29
C GLN A 210 23.51 2.30 20.52
N GLY A 211 24.63 2.79 21.01
CA GLY A 211 25.83 2.00 21.23
C GLY A 211 26.88 2.72 22.10
N LYS A 212 28.03 2.05 22.36
CA LYS A 212 29.11 2.57 23.24
C LYS A 212 29.75 3.86 22.73
N THR A 213 29.70 4.14 21.44
CA THR A 213 30.15 5.39 20.82
C THR A 213 28.96 6.07 20.18
N ARG A 214 28.27 6.92 20.94
CA ARG A 214 27.14 7.71 20.45
C ARG A 214 27.66 8.81 19.52
N ARG A 215 27.35 8.72 18.23
CA ARG A 215 27.48 9.85 17.32
C ARG A 215 26.29 10.80 17.54
N ALA A 216 26.47 12.07 17.20
CA ALA A 216 25.35 13.02 17.19
C ALA A 216 24.36 12.64 16.08
N ASP A 217 23.08 12.89 16.31
CA ASP A 217 22.07 12.77 15.27
C ASP A 217 22.36 13.77 14.15
N GLN A 218 22.11 13.38 12.91
CA GLN A 218 22.31 14.23 11.75
C GLN A 218 20.98 14.92 11.40
N HIS A 219 20.99 16.24 11.37
CA HIS A 219 19.84 17.06 10.98
C HIS A 219 20.04 17.58 9.56
N LEU A 220 19.04 17.34 8.70
CA LEU A 220 19.07 17.70 7.29
C LEU A 220 17.80 18.48 6.94
N SER A 221 17.98 19.60 6.21
CA SER A 221 16.90 20.35 5.59
C SER A 221 17.02 20.15 4.08
N LEU A 222 16.07 19.47 3.49
CA LEU A 222 16.14 19.00 2.12
C LEU A 222 14.93 19.46 1.32
N SER A 223 15.13 19.66 0.03
CA SER A 223 14.05 19.82 -0.94
C SER A 223 14.03 18.68 -1.92
N GLY A 224 12.89 18.46 -2.57
CA GLY A 224 12.77 17.37 -3.52
C GLY A 224 11.45 17.35 -4.26
N SER A 225 11.09 16.18 -4.78
CA SER A 225 9.82 15.95 -5.45
C SER A 225 9.21 14.64 -5.01
N ALA A 226 7.87 14.58 -5.03
CA ALA A 226 7.13 13.39 -4.66
C ALA A 226 6.01 13.08 -5.65
N TRP A 227 5.57 11.84 -5.55
CA TRP A 227 4.35 11.29 -6.08
C TRP A 227 3.46 10.88 -4.92
N PHE A 228 2.16 11.08 -5.04
CA PHE A 228 1.19 10.61 -4.07
C PHE A 228 0.06 9.88 -4.78
N ASP A 229 -0.34 8.74 -4.22
CA ASP A 229 -1.49 7.95 -4.62
C ASP A 229 -2.47 7.79 -3.46
N HIS A 230 -3.75 7.85 -3.80
CA HIS A 230 -4.83 7.42 -2.92
C HIS A 230 -5.72 6.46 -3.70
N GLU A 231 -5.86 5.26 -3.19
CA GLU A 231 -6.57 4.20 -3.87
C GLU A 231 -7.35 3.34 -2.85
N TRP A 232 -8.58 2.96 -3.21
CA TRP A 232 -9.41 2.08 -2.40
C TRP A 232 -10.21 1.11 -3.22
N SER A 233 -10.40 -0.10 -2.67
CA SER A 233 -11.10 -1.18 -3.34
C SER A 233 -11.58 -2.24 -2.36
N SER A 234 -12.42 -3.13 -2.88
CA SER A 234 -12.81 -4.37 -2.20
C SER A 234 -12.24 -5.62 -2.86
N SER A 235 -11.71 -5.52 -4.09
CA SER A 235 -11.15 -6.63 -4.85
C SER A 235 -10.09 -6.10 -5.83
N LEU A 236 -8.83 -6.45 -5.59
CA LEU A 236 -7.69 -5.92 -6.34
C LEU A 236 -6.90 -6.98 -7.10
N LEU A 237 -6.70 -8.16 -6.51
CA LEU A 237 -5.94 -9.22 -7.14
C LEU A 237 -6.84 -10.10 -8.00
N MET A 238 -6.48 -10.19 -9.28
CA MET A 238 -7.14 -11.13 -10.18
C MET A 238 -6.74 -12.57 -9.88
N PRO A 239 -7.59 -13.57 -10.19
CA PRO A 239 -7.25 -14.98 -10.03
C PRO A 239 -5.95 -15.34 -10.75
N GLY A 240 -5.04 -16.02 -10.03
CA GLY A 240 -3.73 -16.41 -10.54
C GLY A 240 -2.62 -15.36 -10.36
N ALA A 241 -2.96 -14.11 -10.04
CA ALA A 241 -1.96 -13.11 -9.71
C ALA A 241 -1.31 -13.39 -8.35
N VAL A 242 0.00 -13.24 -8.29
CA VAL A 242 0.78 -13.35 -7.03
C VAL A 242 1.25 -11.99 -6.51
N GLY A 243 1.21 -10.97 -7.34
CA GLY A 243 1.62 -9.61 -7.00
C GLY A 243 1.61 -8.69 -8.22
N TRP A 244 2.10 -7.49 -8.01
CA TRP A 244 2.22 -6.47 -9.05
C TRP A 244 3.59 -5.81 -9.07
N ASP A 245 3.87 -5.15 -10.19
CA ASP A 245 4.95 -4.20 -10.35
C ASP A 245 4.34 -2.87 -10.75
N TRP A 246 4.73 -1.80 -10.08
CA TRP A 246 4.22 -0.46 -10.29
C TRP A 246 5.35 0.56 -10.35
N ILE A 247 5.19 1.57 -11.18
CA ILE A 247 6.03 2.78 -11.16
C ILE A 247 5.19 4.04 -11.23
N GLY A 248 5.66 5.08 -10.51
CA GLY A 248 5.22 6.47 -10.68
C GLY A 248 6.45 7.35 -10.86
N ILE A 249 6.52 8.04 -11.99
CA ILE A 249 7.68 8.85 -12.39
C ILE A 249 7.27 10.30 -12.61
N ASN A 250 7.92 11.20 -11.91
CA ASN A 250 7.91 12.63 -12.19
C ASN A 250 8.97 12.92 -13.26
N LEU A 251 8.55 13.35 -14.45
CA LEU A 251 9.46 13.68 -15.54
C LEU A 251 10.03 15.10 -15.37
N LEU A 252 11.23 15.33 -15.87
CA LEU A 252 11.96 16.59 -15.71
C LEU A 252 11.30 17.77 -16.47
N ASP A 253 10.47 17.47 -17.45
CA ASP A 253 9.71 18.47 -18.21
C ASP A 253 8.37 18.86 -17.56
N GLY A 254 8.07 18.31 -16.35
CA GLY A 254 6.84 18.53 -15.62
C GLY A 254 5.72 17.55 -15.95
N SER A 255 5.91 16.68 -16.93
CA SER A 255 4.99 15.58 -17.24
C SER A 255 5.13 14.43 -16.25
N SER A 256 4.26 13.42 -16.34
CA SER A 256 4.28 12.26 -15.44
C SER A 256 3.99 10.97 -16.19
N LEU A 257 4.62 9.88 -15.75
CA LEU A 257 4.41 8.55 -16.29
C LEU A 257 4.08 7.59 -15.15
N MET A 258 3.03 6.80 -15.32
CA MET A 258 2.70 5.66 -14.45
C MET A 258 2.66 4.40 -15.32
N ALA A 259 3.17 3.30 -14.80
CA ALA A 259 2.96 1.98 -15.39
C ALA A 259 2.73 0.95 -14.29
N PHE A 260 1.88 -0.01 -14.59
CA PHE A 260 1.45 -1.05 -13.68
C PHE A 260 1.29 -2.37 -14.43
N ARG A 261 1.66 -3.49 -13.78
CA ARG A 261 1.28 -4.82 -14.22
C ARG A 261 0.96 -5.74 -13.06
N MET A 262 0.01 -6.63 -13.24
CA MET A 262 -0.15 -7.83 -12.41
C MET A 262 0.53 -9.01 -13.08
N ARG A 263 1.14 -9.86 -12.29
CA ARG A 263 1.87 -11.05 -12.77
C ARG A 263 1.50 -12.31 -11.99
N ASP A 264 1.64 -13.45 -12.68
CA ASP A 264 1.54 -14.77 -12.08
C ASP A 264 2.87 -15.23 -11.43
N ALA A 265 2.86 -16.42 -10.86
CA ALA A 265 4.03 -17.03 -10.21
C ALA A 265 5.19 -17.32 -11.18
N ALA A 266 4.94 -17.42 -12.47
CA ALA A 266 5.97 -17.58 -13.50
C ALA A 266 6.52 -16.22 -13.98
N GLY A 267 6.02 -15.10 -13.45
CA GLY A 267 6.40 -13.75 -13.85
C GLY A 267 5.72 -13.26 -15.12
N GLN A 268 4.73 -14.02 -15.65
CA GLN A 268 3.97 -13.63 -16.84
C GLN A 268 3.00 -12.50 -16.50
N THR A 269 2.92 -11.51 -17.37
CA THR A 269 1.98 -10.40 -17.24
C THR A 269 0.56 -10.89 -17.51
N LEU A 270 -0.32 -10.76 -16.52
CA LEU A 270 -1.73 -11.06 -16.62
C LEU A 270 -2.56 -9.85 -17.02
N PHE A 271 -2.14 -8.69 -16.57
CA PHE A 271 -2.75 -7.40 -16.85
C PHE A 271 -1.67 -6.33 -16.80
N SER A 272 -1.73 -5.32 -17.67
CA SER A 272 -0.85 -4.16 -17.60
C SER A 272 -1.55 -2.92 -18.15
N GLU A 273 -1.16 -1.79 -17.63
CA GLU A 273 -1.57 -0.46 -18.11
C GLU A 273 -0.42 0.52 -17.93
N TRP A 274 -0.43 1.58 -18.71
CA TRP A 274 0.43 2.73 -18.50
C TRP A 274 -0.25 3.99 -19.00
N ASP A 275 0.15 5.12 -18.46
CA ASP A 275 -0.23 6.42 -19.01
C ASP A 275 0.93 7.42 -18.94
N TRP A 276 0.94 8.33 -19.89
CA TRP A 276 1.80 9.49 -19.92
C TRP A 276 0.94 10.74 -19.95
N ARG A 277 1.17 11.63 -19.00
CA ARG A 277 0.40 12.86 -18.87
C ARG A 277 1.30 14.08 -18.93
N ASP A 278 0.83 15.13 -19.59
CA ASP A 278 1.55 16.41 -19.65
C ASP A 278 1.58 17.13 -18.29
N ALA A 279 2.26 18.28 -18.25
CA ALA A 279 2.38 19.09 -17.02
C ALA A 279 1.02 19.65 -16.52
N GLN A 280 -0.03 19.57 -17.30
CA GLN A 280 -1.41 19.94 -16.94
C GLN A 280 -2.25 18.71 -16.53
N GLY A 281 -1.66 17.52 -16.51
CA GLY A 281 -2.32 16.26 -16.16
C GLY A 281 -3.17 15.67 -17.30
N ARG A 282 -3.11 16.25 -18.53
CA ARG A 282 -3.84 15.72 -19.69
C ARG A 282 -3.16 14.48 -20.23
N LEU A 283 -3.95 13.46 -20.51
CA LEU A 283 -3.47 12.21 -21.07
C LEU A 283 -2.91 12.42 -22.47
N LEU A 284 -1.64 12.08 -22.68
CA LEU A 284 -0.95 12.18 -23.96
C LEU A 284 -1.00 10.88 -24.74
N GLU A 285 -0.73 9.78 -24.08
CA GLU A 285 -0.68 8.45 -24.69
C GLU A 285 -1.39 7.46 -23.76
N PRO A 286 -2.65 7.07 -24.09
CA PRO A 286 -3.33 5.97 -23.42
C PRO A 286 -2.97 4.68 -24.14
N ASP A 287 -2.26 3.77 -23.53
CA ASP A 287 -2.07 2.43 -24.05
C ASP A 287 -2.08 1.41 -22.90
N GLN A 288 -2.65 0.25 -23.17
CA GLN A 288 -2.62 -0.90 -22.24
C GLN A 288 -1.42 -1.82 -22.49
N ASN A 289 -0.57 -1.52 -23.47
CA ASN A 289 0.53 -2.37 -23.91
C ASN A 289 1.87 -1.82 -23.52
N VAL A 290 2.26 -1.99 -22.26
CA VAL A 290 3.64 -1.80 -21.82
C VAL A 290 4.25 -3.15 -21.47
N SER A 291 5.39 -3.48 -22.08
CA SER A 291 6.16 -4.66 -21.69
C SER A 291 7.19 -4.30 -20.63
N TRP A 292 7.38 -5.24 -19.70
CA TRP A 292 8.33 -5.15 -18.60
C TRP A 292 9.39 -6.22 -18.77
N GLU A 293 10.54 -5.84 -19.28
CA GLU A 293 11.67 -6.75 -19.51
C GLU A 293 12.62 -6.65 -18.31
N PRO A 294 12.74 -7.68 -17.46
CA PRO A 294 13.63 -7.64 -16.31
C PRO A 294 15.09 -7.64 -16.77
N VAL A 295 15.92 -6.85 -16.10
CA VAL A 295 17.37 -6.72 -16.36
C VAL A 295 18.13 -7.04 -15.08
N GLY A 296 18.96 -8.06 -15.11
CA GLY A 296 19.72 -8.52 -13.95
C GLY A 296 18.84 -9.13 -12.86
N GLN A 297 19.46 -9.55 -11.78
CA GLN A 297 18.80 -10.10 -10.60
C GLN A 297 19.56 -9.68 -9.35
N TRP A 298 18.81 -9.36 -8.30
CA TRP A 298 19.31 -9.12 -6.96
C TRP A 298 18.57 -10.00 -5.97
N GLN A 299 19.32 -10.77 -5.18
CA GLN A 299 18.74 -11.58 -4.11
C GLN A 299 18.86 -10.86 -2.76
N SER A 300 17.74 -10.68 -2.07
CA SER A 300 17.72 -10.14 -0.73
C SER A 300 18.37 -11.11 0.26
N SER A 301 19.25 -10.59 1.10
CA SER A 301 19.81 -11.33 2.21
C SER A 301 18.84 -11.50 3.40
N LYS A 302 17.73 -10.73 3.41
CA LYS A 302 16.71 -10.73 4.49
C LYS A 302 15.60 -11.75 4.19
N SER A 303 14.97 -11.64 3.04
CA SER A 303 13.85 -12.50 2.63
C SER A 303 14.26 -13.71 1.81
N MET A 304 15.46 -13.71 1.24
CA MET A 304 15.93 -14.63 0.19
C MET A 304 15.13 -14.52 -1.12
N ALA A 305 14.21 -13.56 -1.23
CA ALA A 305 13.52 -13.26 -2.48
C ALA A 305 14.50 -12.77 -3.55
N THR A 306 14.24 -13.13 -4.80
CA THR A 306 15.01 -12.65 -5.94
C THR A 306 14.17 -11.65 -6.71
N TYR A 307 14.63 -10.42 -6.77
CA TYR A 307 14.03 -9.31 -7.50
C TYR A 307 14.77 -9.06 -8.81
N PRO A 308 14.09 -8.56 -9.85
CA PRO A 308 14.78 -7.90 -10.96
C PRO A 308 15.61 -6.73 -10.42
N GLU A 309 16.86 -6.61 -10.85
CA GLU A 309 17.70 -5.46 -10.47
C GLU A 309 17.20 -4.16 -11.12
N SER A 310 16.62 -4.29 -12.32
CA SER A 310 16.14 -3.18 -13.13
C SER A 310 15.09 -3.70 -14.13
N PHE A 311 14.50 -2.79 -14.90
CA PHE A 311 13.63 -3.11 -16.03
C PHE A 311 13.94 -2.24 -17.24
N THR A 312 13.79 -2.83 -18.43
CA THR A 312 13.50 -2.09 -19.64
C THR A 312 12.01 -2.10 -19.87
N LEU A 313 11.40 -0.93 -19.91
CA LEU A 313 10.00 -0.74 -20.24
C LEU A 313 9.89 -0.42 -21.73
N ARG A 314 8.94 -1.06 -22.44
CA ARG A 314 8.68 -0.75 -23.85
C ARG A 314 7.21 -0.49 -24.07
N ALA A 315 6.93 0.63 -24.69
CA ALA A 315 5.66 1.02 -25.24
C ALA A 315 5.82 1.30 -26.75
N PRO A 316 4.74 1.44 -27.54
CA PRO A 316 4.85 1.73 -28.97
C PRO A 316 5.75 2.93 -29.26
N GLY A 317 6.83 2.68 -30.02
CA GLY A 317 7.82 3.70 -30.40
C GLY A 317 8.75 4.22 -29.30
N ARG A 318 8.69 3.65 -28.07
CA ARG A 318 9.48 4.11 -26.92
C ARG A 318 10.12 2.95 -26.17
N ALA A 319 11.27 3.22 -25.60
CA ALA A 319 11.96 2.30 -24.68
C ALA A 319 12.66 3.09 -23.58
N TRP A 320 12.44 2.67 -22.34
CA TRP A 320 13.04 3.29 -21.16
C TRP A 320 13.75 2.26 -20.31
N THR A 321 14.76 2.69 -19.59
CA THR A 321 15.44 1.88 -18.58
C THR A 321 15.19 2.49 -17.20
N LEU A 322 14.76 1.70 -16.24
CA LEU A 322 14.72 2.06 -14.83
C LEU A 322 16.11 1.82 -14.22
N GLN A 323 16.65 2.82 -13.55
CA GLN A 323 17.92 2.74 -12.85
C GLN A 323 17.67 2.91 -11.35
N PRO A 324 17.72 1.85 -10.53
CA PRO A 324 17.57 1.99 -9.08
C PRO A 324 18.66 2.87 -8.47
N LEU A 325 18.29 3.66 -7.46
CA LEU A 325 19.21 4.48 -6.68
C LEU A 325 20.22 3.62 -5.94
N MET A 326 19.79 2.49 -5.43
CA MET A 326 20.60 1.43 -4.80
C MET A 326 19.91 0.08 -4.94
N LYS A 327 20.62 -1.04 -4.68
CA LYS A 327 20.06 -2.39 -4.88
C LYS A 327 19.14 -2.82 -3.74
N ASP A 328 19.59 -2.71 -2.49
CA ASP A 328 18.79 -3.11 -1.32
C ASP A 328 17.78 -2.02 -0.94
N GLN A 329 16.60 -2.11 -1.55
CA GLN A 329 15.45 -1.28 -1.23
C GLN A 329 14.25 -2.15 -0.81
N GLU A 330 14.53 -3.32 -0.22
CA GLU A 330 13.50 -4.20 0.31
C GLU A 330 12.99 -3.73 1.67
N VAL A 331 11.68 -3.67 1.81
CA VAL A 331 10.95 -3.35 3.04
C VAL A 331 10.58 -4.64 3.75
N ASP A 332 10.95 -4.74 5.02
CA ASP A 332 10.50 -5.82 5.92
C ASP A 332 9.21 -5.38 6.63
N ALA A 333 8.07 -5.82 6.13
CA ALA A 333 6.75 -5.48 6.66
C ALA A 333 6.10 -6.65 7.42
N ARG A 334 6.91 -7.59 7.93
CA ARG A 334 6.40 -8.80 8.59
C ARG A 334 5.66 -8.53 9.89
N ALA A 335 5.99 -7.45 10.60
CA ALA A 335 5.32 -7.11 11.86
C ALA A 335 3.94 -6.45 11.64
N SER A 336 3.64 -5.95 10.44
CA SER A 336 2.39 -5.28 10.10
C SER A 336 1.56 -6.06 9.07
N THR A 337 2.05 -6.19 7.84
CA THR A 337 1.33 -6.82 6.73
C THR A 337 1.75 -8.27 6.46
N GLY A 338 2.77 -8.76 7.16
CA GLY A 338 3.16 -10.18 7.17
C GLY A 338 4.15 -10.58 6.08
N GLY A 339 4.71 -9.66 5.30
CA GLY A 339 5.54 -9.97 4.15
C GLY A 339 6.72 -9.05 3.92
N PHE A 340 7.37 -9.26 2.79
CA PHE A 340 8.40 -8.39 2.24
C PHE A 340 7.92 -7.86 0.89
N TYR A 341 8.33 -6.66 0.55
CA TYR A 341 8.14 -6.06 -0.77
C TYR A 341 9.24 -5.06 -1.08
N TYR A 342 9.40 -4.68 -2.32
CA TYR A 342 10.45 -3.76 -2.73
C TYR A 342 9.87 -2.38 -2.98
N GLU A 343 10.50 -1.35 -2.41
CA GLU A 343 10.17 0.05 -2.54
C GLU A 343 11.42 0.83 -2.93
N GLY A 344 11.61 1.01 -4.22
CA GLY A 344 12.84 1.53 -4.77
C GLY A 344 12.72 2.88 -5.44
N ALA A 345 13.51 3.85 -4.97
CA ALA A 345 13.77 5.07 -5.72
C ALA A 345 14.49 4.73 -7.03
N VAL A 346 13.98 5.21 -8.17
CA VAL A 346 14.50 4.94 -9.50
C VAL A 346 14.63 6.21 -10.35
N GLU A 347 15.62 6.23 -11.24
CA GLU A 347 15.67 7.14 -12.38
C GLU A 347 15.08 6.46 -13.61
N LEU A 348 14.28 7.19 -14.37
CA LEU A 348 13.85 6.76 -15.71
C LEU A 348 14.82 7.36 -16.74
N LYS A 349 15.37 6.49 -17.60
CA LYS A 349 16.30 6.88 -18.65
C LYS A 349 15.76 6.54 -20.03
N GLU A 350 15.92 7.48 -20.95
CA GLU A 350 15.68 7.29 -22.39
C GLU A 350 16.99 7.57 -23.13
N ASN A 351 17.43 6.63 -23.97
CA ASN A 351 18.71 6.72 -24.68
C ASN A 351 19.91 7.08 -23.77
N GLY A 352 19.92 6.51 -22.56
CA GLY A 352 20.96 6.70 -21.55
C GLY A 352 20.90 8.02 -20.77
N LYS A 353 19.97 8.92 -21.08
CA LYS A 353 19.78 10.19 -20.36
C LYS A 353 18.65 10.04 -19.35
N THR A 354 18.85 10.53 -18.14
CA THR A 354 17.80 10.62 -17.13
C THR A 354 16.76 11.64 -17.58
N ILE A 355 15.50 11.20 -17.75
CA ILE A 355 14.35 12.03 -18.12
C ILE A 355 13.36 12.21 -16.98
N GLY A 356 13.48 11.43 -15.90
CA GLY A 356 12.59 11.51 -14.74
C GLY A 356 13.13 10.76 -13.55
N ARG A 357 12.47 10.96 -12.39
CA ARG A 357 12.72 10.27 -11.13
C ARG A 357 11.40 9.86 -10.50
N GLY A 358 11.40 8.72 -9.83
CA GLY A 358 10.21 8.21 -9.16
C GLY A 358 10.50 6.99 -8.33
N TYR A 359 9.50 6.12 -8.24
CA TYR A 359 9.57 4.90 -7.44
C TYR A 359 9.13 3.68 -8.22
N LEU A 360 9.69 2.54 -7.85
CA LEU A 360 9.37 1.20 -8.33
C LEU A 360 8.91 0.38 -7.12
N GLU A 361 7.67 -0.09 -7.16
CA GLU A 361 7.13 -1.04 -6.19
C GLU A 361 7.06 -2.43 -6.80
N LEU A 362 7.57 -3.45 -6.08
CA LEU A 362 7.51 -4.85 -6.49
C LEU A 362 6.94 -5.68 -5.35
N THR A 363 5.79 -6.31 -5.57
CA THR A 363 5.13 -7.16 -4.58
C THR A 363 5.11 -8.62 -5.01
N GLY A 364 4.96 -9.54 -4.06
CA GLY A 364 4.77 -10.97 -4.36
C GLY A 364 5.99 -11.72 -4.90
N TYR A 365 7.21 -11.21 -4.70
CA TYR A 365 8.46 -11.90 -5.12
C TYR A 365 8.98 -12.88 -4.06
N GLY A 366 8.77 -12.60 -2.78
CA GLY A 366 9.13 -13.52 -1.70
C GLY A 366 8.05 -14.54 -1.38
N ALA A 367 6.79 -14.09 -1.40
CA ALA A 367 5.58 -14.91 -1.23
C ALA A 367 4.42 -14.23 -1.96
N PRO A 368 3.40 -14.98 -2.41
CA PRO A 368 2.19 -14.38 -2.97
C PRO A 368 1.57 -13.35 -2.03
N LEU A 369 1.16 -12.22 -2.59
CA LEU A 369 0.50 -11.16 -1.83
C LEU A 369 -0.87 -11.65 -1.37
N ALA A 370 -1.16 -11.54 -0.07
CA ALA A 370 -2.46 -11.83 0.53
C ALA A 370 -3.14 -10.50 0.90
N LEU A 371 -4.25 -10.16 0.21
CA LEU A 371 -5.06 -8.97 0.43
C LEU A 371 -6.40 -9.30 1.06
#